data_a664f4486d365149f1630ac4f56ca564
#
_entry.id   a664f4486d365149f1630ac4f56ca564
#
_cell.length_a   1.000
_cell.length_b   1.000
_cell.length_c   1.000
_cell.angle_alpha   90.00
_cell.angle_beta   90.00
_cell.angle_gamma   90.00
#
_symmetry.space_group_name_H-M   'P 1'
#
loop_
_entity.id
_entity.type
_entity.pdbx_description
1 polymer ?
#
loop_
_entity_poly.entity_id
_entity_poly.type
_entity_poly.pdbx_seq_one_letter_code
_entity_poly.pdbx_strand_id
1 'polypeptide(L)'
;MPITVHPVISDTDKKEFYNLAWRVYRNDPSWVPHLWPQRKAYMDKKAAFFKYGEGEFWLAKRGQEVVGTIGTAIDHPRNRHMHTQAGLFGFFEVLEGDYAAASALWEHACVWARQRGQTELIGPYSFSGNDDPGFLVEGYQYKPAIMMGHNPPYYPQYAEQFGFKPSQDWLAYRYDLNAIDFDIQNVPEIIFRIAQRSRSRLGASSIRCPKLSDWDKEIPRLHAVYNTSLAVLPEFFPLELVEFNAQAMSLKSILDPELVFIAEVGGKMAGFALGLPNIAEAFKVSNGLRHPWDYLRFTLARRKITSVSFKILAIDPQFWGYGLEVQMFLEMARTVLRKGYTWIDGSLTGDLNPQTNKLATRLGAYVYRRYREYKLVF
;
A
#
# COMPACT_ATOMS: atom_id res chain seq x y z
N MET A 1 25.90 26.60 3.21
CA MET A 1 24.84 27.45 2.64
C MET A 1 23.53 27.12 3.38
N PRO A 2 22.65 28.11 3.64
CA PRO A 2 21.36 27.87 4.26
C PRO A 2 20.46 27.01 3.34
N ILE A 3 19.50 26.31 3.95
CA ILE A 3 18.45 25.60 3.24
C ILE A 3 17.32 26.58 2.92
N THR A 4 16.79 26.51 1.70
CA THR A 4 15.59 27.23 1.27
C THR A 4 14.56 26.23 0.75
N VAL A 5 13.28 26.47 1.05
CA VAL A 5 12.18 25.60 0.60
C VAL A 5 11.38 26.32 -0.48
N HIS A 6 11.17 25.65 -1.61
CA HIS A 6 10.53 26.20 -2.80
C HIS A 6 9.37 25.28 -3.26
N PRO A 7 8.26 25.84 -3.77
CA PRO A 7 7.20 25.03 -4.35
C PRO A 7 7.63 24.38 -5.68
N VAL A 8 7.09 23.21 -5.98
CA VAL A 8 7.25 22.51 -7.25
C VAL A 8 6.25 23.08 -8.25
N ILE A 9 6.72 23.90 -9.18
CA ILE A 9 5.87 24.59 -10.16
C ILE A 9 6.20 24.14 -11.59
N SER A 10 7.48 24.29 -11.98
CA SER A 10 7.93 24.03 -13.35
C SER A 10 8.13 22.54 -13.62
N ASP A 11 8.17 22.17 -14.91
CA ASP A 11 8.55 20.79 -15.30
C ASP A 11 9.98 20.43 -14.90
N THR A 12 10.86 21.43 -14.75
CA THR A 12 12.21 21.24 -14.21
C THR A 12 12.14 20.88 -12.74
N ASP A 13 11.36 21.60 -11.91
CA ASP A 13 11.16 21.27 -10.49
C ASP A 13 10.59 19.87 -10.32
N LYS A 14 9.61 19.47 -11.14
CA LYS A 14 9.03 18.13 -11.10
C LYS A 14 10.05 17.03 -11.40
N LYS A 15 10.94 17.29 -12.36
CA LYS A 15 12.04 16.36 -12.68
C LYS A 15 13.06 16.30 -11.54
N GLU A 16 13.44 17.44 -10.97
CA GLU A 16 14.35 17.50 -9.82
C GLU A 16 13.76 16.76 -8.61
N PHE A 17 12.47 17.00 -8.30
CA PHE A 17 11.73 16.31 -7.26
C PHE A 17 11.79 14.79 -7.43
N TYR A 18 11.47 14.31 -8.61
CA TYR A 18 11.46 12.89 -8.90
C TYR A 18 12.87 12.28 -8.91
N ASN A 19 13.86 12.99 -9.45
CA ASN A 19 15.21 12.48 -9.61
C ASN A 19 16.01 12.39 -8.31
N LEU A 20 15.62 13.12 -7.26
CA LEU A 20 16.32 13.06 -5.98
C LEU A 20 16.37 11.63 -5.41
N ALA A 21 15.31 10.84 -5.59
CA ALA A 21 15.27 9.46 -5.13
C ALA A 21 16.43 8.61 -5.69
N TRP A 22 16.86 8.81 -6.95
CA TRP A 22 18.02 8.08 -7.51
C TRP A 22 19.36 8.43 -6.85
N ARG A 23 19.45 9.59 -6.22
CA ARG A 23 20.63 9.98 -5.44
C ARG A 23 20.56 9.38 -4.04
N VAL A 24 19.38 9.43 -3.41
CA VAL A 24 19.13 8.87 -2.06
C VAL A 24 19.40 7.36 -2.07
N TYR A 25 18.86 6.64 -3.03
CA TYR A 25 18.92 5.17 -3.09
C TYR A 25 20.01 4.62 -4.01
N ARG A 26 21.02 5.40 -4.33
CA ARG A 26 22.08 5.03 -5.29
C ARG A 26 22.73 3.68 -5.00
N ASN A 27 22.92 3.38 -3.71
CA ASN A 27 23.59 2.17 -3.24
C ASN A 27 22.63 1.16 -2.58
N ASP A 28 21.32 1.35 -2.71
CA ASP A 28 20.33 0.48 -2.11
C ASP A 28 19.82 -0.57 -3.11
N PRO A 29 20.22 -1.85 -2.97
CA PRO A 29 19.77 -2.92 -3.87
C PRO A 29 18.29 -3.29 -3.65
N SER A 30 17.71 -2.92 -2.51
CA SER A 30 16.32 -3.24 -2.17
C SER A 30 15.33 -2.20 -2.68
N TRP A 31 15.79 -0.99 -3.01
CA TRP A 31 14.91 0.06 -3.49
C TRP A 31 14.26 -0.30 -4.85
N VAL A 32 12.97 0.03 -4.97
CA VAL A 32 12.19 -0.07 -6.21
C VAL A 32 11.76 1.34 -6.61
N PRO A 33 12.12 1.82 -7.82
CA PRO A 33 11.75 3.15 -8.27
C PRO A 33 10.24 3.37 -8.33
N HIS A 34 9.80 4.53 -7.87
CA HIS A 34 8.43 4.97 -8.10
C HIS A 34 8.17 5.20 -9.59
N LEU A 35 6.92 5.03 -10.02
CA LEU A 35 6.55 5.24 -11.41
C LEU A 35 6.49 6.73 -11.74
N TRP A 36 7.26 7.17 -12.73
CA TRP A 36 7.23 8.55 -13.22
C TRP A 36 5.85 9.02 -13.64
N PRO A 37 5.06 8.25 -14.43
CA PRO A 37 3.71 8.67 -14.80
C PRO A 37 2.80 8.93 -13.60
N GLN A 38 2.89 8.09 -12.57
CA GLN A 38 2.10 8.24 -11.34
C GLN A 38 2.55 9.49 -10.55
N ARG A 39 3.85 9.64 -10.30
CA ARG A 39 4.40 10.80 -9.59
C ARG A 39 4.08 12.11 -10.31
N LYS A 40 4.21 12.11 -11.65
CA LYS A 40 3.84 13.26 -12.47
C LYS A 40 2.35 13.60 -12.35
N ALA A 41 1.45 12.61 -12.37
CA ALA A 41 0.02 12.83 -12.21
C ALA A 41 -0.32 13.49 -10.86
N TYR A 42 0.37 13.13 -9.78
CA TYR A 42 0.23 13.81 -8.49
C TYR A 42 0.72 15.26 -8.55
N MET A 43 1.93 15.51 -9.05
CA MET A 43 2.48 16.88 -9.16
C MET A 43 1.71 17.78 -10.15
N ASP A 44 1.06 17.19 -11.15
CA ASP A 44 0.16 17.89 -12.07
C ASP A 44 -1.27 18.05 -11.50
N LYS A 45 -1.53 17.60 -10.28
CA LYS A 45 -2.85 17.57 -9.63
C LYS A 45 -3.93 16.82 -10.42
N LYS A 46 -3.52 15.82 -11.21
CA LYS A 46 -4.40 14.96 -12.02
C LYS A 46 -4.76 13.63 -11.34
N ALA A 47 -4.09 13.29 -10.23
CA ALA A 47 -4.42 12.10 -9.45
C ALA A 47 -5.83 12.20 -8.86
N ALA A 48 -6.49 11.04 -8.67
CA ALA A 48 -7.86 10.98 -8.16
C ALA A 48 -8.02 11.68 -6.80
N PHE A 49 -7.00 11.63 -5.97
CA PHE A 49 -6.93 12.32 -4.68
C PHE A 49 -7.38 13.78 -4.74
N PHE A 50 -6.98 14.54 -5.77
CA PHE A 50 -7.30 15.97 -5.91
C PHE A 50 -8.78 16.27 -6.22
N LYS A 51 -9.63 15.24 -6.35
CA LYS A 51 -11.09 15.42 -6.44
C LYS A 51 -11.73 15.67 -5.06
N TYR A 52 -11.08 15.24 -3.99
CA TYR A 52 -11.61 15.28 -2.63
C TYR A 52 -10.62 15.77 -1.57
N GLY A 53 -9.36 15.87 -1.91
CA GLY A 53 -8.29 16.37 -1.06
C GLY A 53 -7.53 17.51 -1.72
N GLU A 54 -6.66 18.13 -0.97
CA GLU A 54 -5.74 19.16 -1.44
C GLU A 54 -4.30 18.82 -1.05
N GLY A 55 -3.34 19.27 -1.84
CA GLY A 55 -1.93 19.02 -1.54
C GLY A 55 -0.98 19.82 -2.42
N GLU A 56 0.24 19.94 -1.95
CA GLU A 56 1.32 20.66 -2.60
C GLU A 56 2.66 19.93 -2.43
N PHE A 57 3.62 20.27 -3.28
CA PHE A 57 4.95 19.66 -3.32
C PHE A 57 6.03 20.70 -3.19
N TRP A 58 7.11 20.35 -2.47
CA TRP A 58 8.18 21.26 -2.09
C TRP A 58 9.56 20.66 -2.30
N LEU A 59 10.52 21.50 -2.67
CA LEU A 59 11.94 21.18 -2.79
C LEU A 59 12.71 21.93 -1.70
N ALA A 60 13.58 21.22 -0.98
CA ALA A 60 14.63 21.85 -0.19
C ALA A 60 15.89 21.98 -1.03
N LYS A 61 16.43 23.20 -1.13
CA LYS A 61 17.65 23.50 -1.90
C LYS A 61 18.75 24.02 -0.99
N ARG A 62 19.98 23.58 -1.25
CA ARG A 62 21.20 24.13 -0.69
C ARG A 62 21.95 24.86 -1.82
N GLY A 63 21.77 26.18 -1.91
CA GLY A 63 22.15 26.93 -3.11
C GLY A 63 21.28 26.49 -4.30
N GLN A 64 21.93 25.98 -5.35
CA GLN A 64 21.19 25.44 -6.53
C GLN A 64 20.90 23.95 -6.45
N GLU A 65 21.43 23.24 -5.46
CA GLU A 65 21.31 21.80 -5.36
C GLU A 65 20.04 21.41 -4.60
N VAL A 66 19.20 20.54 -5.19
CA VAL A 66 18.09 19.92 -4.49
C VAL A 66 18.62 18.84 -3.56
N VAL A 67 18.33 18.97 -2.26
CA VAL A 67 18.78 18.07 -1.20
C VAL A 67 17.63 17.40 -0.44
N GLY A 68 16.39 17.84 -0.68
CA GLY A 68 15.22 17.23 -0.07
C GLY A 68 13.94 17.52 -0.85
N THR A 69 12.93 16.68 -0.64
CA THR A 69 11.56 16.80 -1.17
C THR A 69 10.54 16.44 -0.12
N ILE A 70 9.35 17.04 -0.20
CA ILE A 70 8.18 16.66 0.59
C ILE A 70 6.91 16.97 -0.19
N GLY A 71 5.87 16.15 0.01
CA GLY A 71 4.50 16.48 -0.32
C GLY A 71 3.70 16.72 0.95
N THR A 72 2.80 17.69 0.94
CA THR A 72 1.86 17.99 2.02
C THR A 72 0.45 17.92 1.50
N ALA A 73 -0.48 17.36 2.29
CA ALA A 73 -1.85 17.17 1.85
C ALA A 73 -2.86 17.27 3.00
N ILE A 74 -4.14 17.46 2.64
CA ILE A 74 -5.29 17.26 3.53
C ILE A 74 -6.25 16.30 2.84
N ASP A 75 -6.52 15.18 3.49
CA ASP A 75 -7.55 14.24 3.09
C ASP A 75 -8.85 14.60 3.82
N HIS A 76 -9.73 15.34 3.14
CA HIS A 76 -10.95 15.84 3.76
C HIS A 76 -11.93 14.74 4.19
N PRO A 77 -12.20 13.68 3.39
CA PRO A 77 -12.99 12.52 3.81
C PRO A 77 -12.44 11.84 5.07
N ARG A 78 -11.12 11.59 5.11
CA ARG A 78 -10.47 11.01 6.27
C ARG A 78 -10.68 11.87 7.52
N ASN A 79 -10.39 13.16 7.45
CA ASN A 79 -10.53 14.08 8.58
C ASN A 79 -11.97 14.14 9.09
N ARG A 80 -12.96 14.17 8.20
CA ARG A 80 -14.38 14.13 8.60
C ARG A 80 -14.75 12.84 9.31
N HIS A 81 -14.33 11.69 8.77
CA HIS A 81 -14.65 10.39 9.34
C HIS A 81 -13.98 10.15 10.68
N MET A 82 -12.68 10.48 10.76
CA MET A 82 -11.87 10.30 11.97
C MET A 82 -12.07 11.39 13.02
N HIS A 83 -12.87 12.43 12.71
CA HIS A 83 -13.07 13.62 13.57
C HIS A 83 -11.74 14.28 13.96
N THR A 84 -10.80 14.37 13.00
CA THR A 84 -9.47 14.96 13.18
C THR A 84 -9.27 16.20 12.32
N GLN A 85 -8.24 16.98 12.68
CA GLN A 85 -7.73 18.09 11.89
C GLN A 85 -6.27 17.81 11.56
N ALA A 86 -6.06 16.79 10.71
CA ALA A 86 -4.75 16.28 10.37
C ALA A 86 -4.30 16.73 8.97
N GLY A 87 -3.14 17.37 8.90
CA GLY A 87 -2.35 17.43 7.68
C GLY A 87 -1.61 16.12 7.48
N LEU A 88 -1.38 15.75 6.24
CA LEU A 88 -0.56 14.59 5.87
C LEU A 88 0.75 15.07 5.27
N PHE A 89 1.84 14.32 5.50
CA PHE A 89 3.07 14.47 4.75
C PHE A 89 3.46 13.15 4.09
N GLY A 90 4.14 13.26 2.96
CA GLY A 90 4.69 12.11 2.24
C GLY A 90 5.58 12.54 1.10
N PHE A 91 5.87 11.64 0.16
CA PHE A 91 6.81 11.92 -0.93
C PHE A 91 8.13 12.50 -0.41
N PHE A 92 8.50 12.09 0.80
CA PHE A 92 9.63 12.62 1.55
C PHE A 92 10.92 11.92 1.14
N GLU A 93 11.87 12.70 0.65
CA GLU A 93 13.20 12.24 0.32
C GLU A 93 14.22 13.28 0.78
N VAL A 94 15.27 12.85 1.44
CA VAL A 94 16.37 13.72 1.90
C VAL A 94 17.70 12.97 1.79
N LEU A 95 18.76 13.66 1.41
CA LEU A 95 20.10 13.07 1.34
C LEU A 95 20.60 12.70 2.75
N GLU A 96 21.38 11.62 2.81
CA GLU A 96 22.00 11.19 4.06
C GLU A 96 22.91 12.31 4.64
N GLY A 97 22.82 12.49 5.96
CA GLY A 97 23.57 13.54 6.68
C GLY A 97 22.93 14.93 6.58
N ASP A 98 21.83 15.12 5.84
CA ASP A 98 21.19 16.43 5.69
C ASP A 98 19.92 16.59 6.54
N TYR A 99 20.06 16.44 7.86
CA TYR A 99 18.96 16.70 8.80
C TYR A 99 18.40 18.13 8.68
N ALA A 100 19.25 19.13 8.33
CA ALA A 100 18.79 20.50 8.15
C ALA A 100 17.75 20.64 7.04
N ALA A 101 17.89 19.86 5.94
CA ALA A 101 16.89 19.81 4.88
C ALA A 101 15.60 19.13 5.35
N ALA A 102 15.71 18.04 6.11
CA ALA A 102 14.54 17.35 6.71
C ALA A 102 13.76 18.30 7.62
N SER A 103 14.43 18.96 8.56
CA SER A 103 13.83 19.93 9.47
C SER A 103 13.11 21.05 8.73
N ALA A 104 13.78 21.70 7.76
CA ALA A 104 13.20 22.78 6.97
C ALA A 104 11.94 22.35 6.19
N LEU A 105 11.92 21.12 5.65
CA LEU A 105 10.76 20.57 4.96
C LEU A 105 9.60 20.33 5.91
N TRP A 106 9.82 19.74 7.09
CA TRP A 106 8.78 19.49 8.07
C TRP A 106 8.28 20.78 8.72
N GLU A 107 9.17 21.75 9.00
CA GLU A 107 8.74 23.09 9.45
C GLU A 107 7.81 23.74 8.45
N HIS A 108 8.17 23.68 7.14
CA HIS A 108 7.32 24.20 6.08
C HIS A 108 5.97 23.45 5.99
N ALA A 109 5.98 22.12 6.08
CA ALA A 109 4.77 21.30 6.11
C ALA A 109 3.85 21.65 7.29
N CYS A 110 4.41 21.86 8.48
CA CYS A 110 3.66 22.32 9.66
C CYS A 110 3.04 23.69 9.45
N VAL A 111 3.77 24.66 8.88
CA VAL A 111 3.24 26.00 8.56
C VAL A 111 2.11 25.90 7.55
N TRP A 112 2.29 25.13 6.48
CA TRP A 112 1.27 24.90 5.45
C TRP A 112 -0.02 24.30 6.03
N ALA A 113 0.11 23.31 6.92
CA ALA A 113 -1.00 22.64 7.58
C ALA A 113 -1.75 23.58 8.55
N ARG A 114 -1.00 24.32 9.40
CA ARG A 114 -1.60 25.32 10.32
C ARG A 114 -2.39 26.40 9.60
N GLN A 115 -1.86 26.91 8.48
CA GLN A 115 -2.55 27.93 7.66
C GLN A 115 -3.90 27.44 7.12
N ARG A 116 -4.11 26.10 7.10
CA ARG A 116 -5.36 25.44 6.67
C ARG A 116 -6.18 24.89 7.84
N GLY A 117 -5.88 25.35 9.07
CA GLY A 117 -6.62 24.98 10.27
C GLY A 117 -6.35 23.57 10.79
N GLN A 118 -5.25 22.93 10.34
CA GLN A 118 -4.88 21.63 10.89
C GLN A 118 -4.09 21.80 12.20
N THR A 119 -4.26 20.84 13.12
CA THR A 119 -3.66 20.86 14.46
C THR A 119 -2.56 19.80 14.63
N GLU A 120 -2.40 18.93 13.64
CA GLU A 120 -1.42 17.87 13.66
C GLU A 120 -0.92 17.55 12.25
N LEU A 121 0.28 16.97 12.15
CA LEU A 121 0.86 16.44 10.92
C LEU A 121 1.15 14.96 11.11
N ILE A 122 0.66 14.12 10.18
CA ILE A 122 0.77 12.67 10.23
C ILE A 122 1.43 12.15 8.96
N GLY A 123 2.21 11.09 9.04
CA GLY A 123 2.79 10.45 7.88
C GLY A 123 3.96 9.50 8.17
N PRO A 124 4.68 9.12 7.10
CA PRO A 124 4.39 9.49 5.70
C PRO A 124 3.21 8.75 5.11
N TYR A 125 2.59 9.37 4.09
CA TYR A 125 1.54 8.79 3.24
C TYR A 125 1.70 9.29 1.79
N SER A 126 1.24 8.52 0.81
CA SER A 126 1.18 8.99 -0.57
C SER A 126 -0.10 9.82 -0.84
N PHE A 127 -0.41 10.75 0.08
CA PHE A 127 -1.54 11.68 0.17
C PHE A 127 -2.89 11.07 0.60
N SER A 128 -3.20 9.83 0.27
CA SER A 128 -4.34 9.15 0.85
C SER A 128 -3.91 8.38 2.10
N GLY A 129 -4.73 8.40 3.15
CA GLY A 129 -4.50 7.59 4.35
C GLY A 129 -4.51 6.07 4.11
N ASN A 130 -4.80 5.63 2.87
CA ASN A 130 -4.78 4.24 2.44
C ASN A 130 -3.55 3.87 1.59
N ASP A 131 -2.65 4.83 1.30
CA ASP A 131 -1.54 4.64 0.37
C ASP A 131 -0.17 4.74 1.07
N ASP A 132 0.63 3.68 0.99
CA ASP A 132 2.02 3.60 1.47
C ASP A 132 2.22 4.16 2.89
N PRO A 133 1.52 3.65 3.93
CA PRO A 133 1.59 4.23 5.26
C PRO A 133 2.93 3.96 5.94
N GLY A 134 3.49 5.00 6.54
CA GLY A 134 4.61 4.92 7.46
C GLY A 134 6.01 4.82 6.84
N PHE A 135 7.01 5.17 7.63
CA PHE A 135 8.41 4.87 7.33
C PHE A 135 8.71 3.40 7.64
N LEU A 136 9.48 2.75 6.76
CA LEU A 136 10.08 1.45 7.04
C LEU A 136 10.98 1.55 8.26
N VAL A 137 10.77 0.69 9.26
CA VAL A 137 11.58 0.61 10.49
C VAL A 137 12.25 -0.75 10.68
N GLU A 138 11.74 -1.82 10.02
CA GLU A 138 12.34 -3.15 10.01
C GLU A 138 12.20 -3.79 8.62
N GLY A 139 13.18 -4.61 8.23
CA GLY A 139 13.12 -5.38 6.98
C GLY A 139 13.72 -4.65 5.77
N TYR A 140 14.69 -3.76 5.97
CA TYR A 140 15.37 -3.00 4.92
C TYR A 140 16.04 -3.86 3.85
N GLN A 141 16.44 -5.09 4.19
CA GLN A 141 17.06 -6.05 3.28
C GLN A 141 16.09 -6.65 2.25
N TYR A 142 14.79 -6.56 2.49
CA TYR A 142 13.77 -7.07 1.58
C TYR A 142 13.32 -5.98 0.60
N LYS A 143 13.04 -6.38 -0.65
CA LYS A 143 12.41 -5.49 -1.62
C LYS A 143 10.95 -5.25 -1.23
N PRO A 144 10.40 -4.04 -1.45
CA PRO A 144 8.99 -3.80 -1.25
C PRO A 144 8.13 -4.61 -2.23
N ALA A 145 6.96 -5.05 -1.79
CA ALA A 145 5.91 -5.51 -2.69
C ALA A 145 5.19 -4.30 -3.31
N ILE A 146 4.27 -4.58 -4.24
CA ILE A 146 3.43 -3.53 -4.82
C ILE A 146 2.67 -2.77 -3.71
N MET A 147 2.54 -1.46 -3.84
CA MET A 147 1.88 -0.56 -2.87
C MET A 147 2.56 -0.59 -1.49
N MET A 148 3.87 -0.67 -1.47
CA MET A 148 4.67 -0.54 -0.26
C MET A 148 5.78 0.48 -0.45
N GLY A 149 5.97 1.34 0.54
CA GLY A 149 7.07 2.28 0.60
C GLY A 149 8.44 1.62 0.84
N HIS A 150 9.48 2.38 0.60
CA HIS A 150 10.86 2.07 1.01
C HIS A 150 11.58 3.37 1.32
N ASN A 151 12.37 3.36 2.40
CA ASN A 151 13.14 4.53 2.82
C ASN A 151 14.45 4.10 3.49
N PRO A 152 15.45 5.00 3.54
CA PRO A 152 16.68 4.76 4.31
C PRO A 152 16.41 4.71 5.82
N PRO A 153 17.25 4.01 6.60
CA PRO A 153 17.08 3.87 8.06
C PRO A 153 17.13 5.17 8.85
N TYR A 154 17.74 6.23 8.31
CA TYR A 154 17.86 7.51 9.00
C TYR A 154 16.58 8.37 8.96
N TYR A 155 15.57 8.06 8.10
CA TYR A 155 14.32 8.83 8.06
C TYR A 155 13.51 8.75 9.36
N PRO A 156 13.27 7.56 9.96
CA PRO A 156 12.65 7.47 11.28
C PRO A 156 13.40 8.25 12.35
N GLN A 157 14.74 8.17 12.34
CA GLN A 157 15.58 8.90 13.28
C GLN A 157 15.43 10.42 13.14
N TYR A 158 15.41 10.93 11.90
CA TYR A 158 15.18 12.35 11.64
C TYR A 158 13.79 12.80 12.08
N ALA A 159 12.76 11.99 11.85
CA ALA A 159 11.40 12.29 12.29
C ALA A 159 11.33 12.40 13.82
N GLU A 160 11.89 11.43 14.54
CA GLU A 160 11.94 11.44 16.00
C GLU A 160 12.78 12.63 16.55
N GLN A 161 13.91 12.95 15.91
CA GLN A 161 14.73 14.11 16.26
C GLN A 161 13.99 15.44 16.04
N PHE A 162 13.14 15.54 15.02
CA PHE A 162 12.30 16.72 14.77
C PHE A 162 11.17 16.87 15.79
N GLY A 163 10.77 15.79 16.46
CA GLY A 163 9.73 15.79 17.49
C GLY A 163 8.50 14.96 17.17
N PHE A 164 8.47 14.31 16.00
CA PHE A 164 7.41 13.33 15.71
C PHE A 164 7.44 12.17 16.71
N LYS A 165 6.26 11.64 17.01
CA LYS A 165 6.09 10.46 17.84
C LYS A 165 5.50 9.31 17.02
N PRO A 166 5.94 8.06 17.27
CA PRO A 166 5.26 6.88 16.74
C PRO A 166 3.78 6.89 17.07
N SER A 167 2.91 6.57 16.11
CA SER A 167 1.47 6.49 16.33
C SER A 167 0.90 5.11 16.05
N GLN A 168 1.31 4.45 14.97
CA GLN A 168 0.83 3.13 14.59
C GLN A 168 1.87 2.38 13.78
N ASP A 169 1.94 1.05 13.97
CA ASP A 169 2.75 0.17 13.14
C ASP A 169 1.89 -0.57 12.11
N TRP A 170 2.45 -0.76 10.92
CA TRP A 170 1.87 -1.51 9.82
C TRP A 170 2.78 -2.69 9.50
N LEU A 171 2.20 -3.89 9.44
CA LEU A 171 2.92 -5.14 9.30
C LEU A 171 2.74 -5.71 7.89
N ALA A 172 3.85 -6.11 7.28
CA ALA A 172 3.86 -6.90 6.07
C ALA A 172 4.27 -8.34 6.39
N TYR A 173 3.41 -9.28 6.02
CA TYR A 173 3.63 -10.70 6.23
C TYR A 173 4.18 -11.35 4.96
N ARG A 174 5.06 -12.32 5.15
CA ARG A 174 5.58 -13.17 4.08
C ARG A 174 5.28 -14.62 4.37
N TYR A 175 4.81 -15.32 3.36
CA TYR A 175 4.65 -16.76 3.35
C TYR A 175 5.45 -17.36 2.19
N ASP A 176 6.50 -18.09 2.50
CA ASP A 176 7.33 -18.77 1.50
C ASP A 176 6.75 -20.14 1.19
N LEU A 177 6.45 -20.42 -0.09
CA LEU A 177 5.82 -21.69 -0.52
C LEU A 177 6.75 -22.89 -0.44
N ASN A 178 8.07 -22.69 -0.33
CA ASN A 178 9.01 -23.73 -0.03
C ASN A 178 8.82 -24.32 1.37
N ALA A 179 8.18 -23.60 2.30
CA ALA A 179 7.82 -24.12 3.62
C ALA A 179 6.84 -25.31 3.55
N ILE A 180 6.13 -25.46 2.43
CA ILE A 180 5.26 -26.59 2.12
C ILE A 180 5.76 -27.38 0.91
N ASP A 181 7.05 -27.31 0.58
CA ASP A 181 7.67 -27.99 -0.57
C ASP A 181 6.90 -27.78 -1.89
N PHE A 182 6.28 -26.60 -2.06
CA PHE A 182 5.41 -26.26 -3.19
C PHE A 182 4.26 -27.25 -3.42
N ASP A 183 3.83 -27.96 -2.37
CA ASP A 183 2.70 -28.88 -2.42
C ASP A 183 1.61 -28.46 -1.43
N ILE A 184 0.39 -28.26 -1.93
CA ILE A 184 -0.77 -27.89 -1.12
C ILE A 184 -1.11 -28.95 -0.05
N GLN A 185 -0.72 -30.20 -0.26
CA GLN A 185 -0.98 -31.28 0.70
C GLN A 185 -0.14 -31.13 1.99
N ASN A 186 0.94 -30.38 1.94
CA ASN A 186 1.81 -30.09 3.09
C ASN A 186 1.29 -28.91 3.94
N VAL A 187 0.22 -28.25 3.52
CA VAL A 187 -0.47 -27.28 4.39
C VAL A 187 -1.02 -28.04 5.60
N PRO A 188 -0.91 -27.47 6.84
CA PRO A 188 -1.38 -28.15 8.04
C PRO A 188 -2.82 -28.67 7.92
N GLU A 189 -3.04 -29.93 8.27
CA GLU A 189 -4.35 -30.63 8.15
C GLU A 189 -5.49 -29.87 8.81
N ILE A 190 -5.21 -29.12 9.90
CA ILE A 190 -6.20 -28.29 10.57
C ILE A 190 -6.85 -27.27 9.64
N ILE A 191 -6.09 -26.72 8.66
CA ILE A 191 -6.57 -25.75 7.67
C ILE A 191 -7.62 -26.42 6.77
N PHE A 192 -7.36 -27.64 6.29
CA PHE A 192 -8.32 -28.40 5.48
C PHE A 192 -9.58 -28.75 6.29
N ARG A 193 -9.43 -29.15 7.55
CA ARG A 193 -10.56 -29.45 8.43
C ARG A 193 -11.43 -28.22 8.70
N ILE A 194 -10.82 -27.04 8.89
CA ILE A 194 -11.57 -25.79 9.06
C ILE A 194 -12.34 -25.48 7.76
N ALA A 195 -11.69 -25.57 6.59
CA ALA A 195 -12.35 -25.31 5.31
C ALA A 195 -13.50 -26.28 5.04
N GLN A 196 -13.37 -27.57 5.37
CA GLN A 196 -14.42 -28.57 5.23
C GLN A 196 -15.61 -28.27 6.16
N ARG A 197 -15.34 -27.97 7.44
CA ARG A 197 -16.39 -27.57 8.40
C ARG A 197 -17.11 -26.29 7.96
N SER A 198 -16.37 -25.35 7.42
CA SER A 198 -16.93 -24.11 6.86
C SER A 198 -17.94 -24.40 5.75
N ARG A 199 -17.58 -25.24 4.77
CA ARG A 199 -18.49 -25.68 3.70
C ARG A 199 -19.75 -26.34 4.23
N SER A 200 -19.60 -27.24 5.21
CA SER A 200 -20.76 -27.94 5.82
C SER A 200 -21.68 -26.99 6.57
N ARG A 201 -21.13 -25.94 7.24
CA ARG A 201 -21.94 -24.97 8.01
C ARG A 201 -22.65 -23.95 7.14
N LEU A 202 -21.98 -23.51 6.05
CA LEU A 202 -22.49 -22.48 5.15
C LEU A 202 -23.45 -23.04 4.08
N GLY A 203 -23.54 -24.36 3.95
CA GLY A 203 -24.41 -25.02 2.96
C GLY A 203 -24.03 -24.64 1.53
N ALA A 204 -24.93 -23.94 0.84
CA ALA A 204 -24.69 -23.48 -0.54
C ALA A 204 -23.68 -22.36 -0.61
N SER A 205 -22.40 -22.65 -0.36
CA SER A 205 -21.28 -21.72 -0.50
C SER A 205 -20.44 -22.06 -1.72
N SER A 206 -19.98 -21.04 -2.45
CA SER A 206 -19.08 -21.17 -3.58
C SER A 206 -18.01 -20.11 -3.54
N ILE A 207 -16.81 -20.45 -4.07
CA ILE A 207 -15.75 -19.50 -4.33
C ILE A 207 -15.50 -19.52 -5.83
N ARG A 208 -15.52 -18.34 -6.45
CA ARG A 208 -15.31 -18.15 -7.87
C ARG A 208 -14.41 -16.96 -8.17
N CYS A 209 -13.79 -16.95 -9.33
CA CYS A 209 -13.13 -15.78 -9.85
C CYS A 209 -14.14 -14.82 -10.52
N PRO A 210 -13.88 -13.51 -10.57
CA PRO A 210 -14.71 -12.56 -11.31
C PRO A 210 -14.58 -12.79 -12.81
N LYS A 211 -15.65 -12.51 -13.54
CA LYS A 211 -15.59 -12.38 -15.01
C LYS A 211 -15.34 -10.92 -15.36
N LEU A 212 -14.27 -10.63 -16.07
CA LEU A 212 -13.94 -9.25 -16.47
C LEU A 212 -15.01 -8.62 -17.36
N SER A 213 -15.82 -9.42 -18.07
CA SER A 213 -16.99 -8.97 -18.82
C SER A 213 -18.11 -8.42 -17.95
N ASP A 214 -18.19 -8.87 -16.70
CA ASP A 214 -19.24 -8.49 -15.75
C ASP A 214 -18.75 -7.46 -14.73
N TRP A 215 -17.61 -6.81 -15.00
CA TRP A 215 -16.93 -5.90 -14.08
C TRP A 215 -17.85 -4.81 -13.51
N ASP A 216 -18.65 -4.18 -14.36
CA ASP A 216 -19.58 -3.13 -13.94
C ASP A 216 -20.66 -3.61 -12.96
N LYS A 217 -20.99 -4.92 -13.00
CA LYS A 217 -21.93 -5.54 -12.06
C LYS A 217 -21.25 -5.98 -10.76
N GLU A 218 -19.98 -6.39 -10.85
CA GLU A 218 -19.22 -6.86 -9.69
C GLU A 218 -18.75 -5.72 -8.79
N ILE A 219 -18.35 -4.57 -9.38
CA ILE A 219 -17.79 -3.45 -8.63
C ILE A 219 -18.73 -2.93 -7.52
N PRO A 220 -20.04 -2.68 -7.75
CA PRO A 220 -20.92 -2.25 -6.66
C PRO A 220 -21.07 -3.30 -5.54
N ARG A 221 -21.04 -4.59 -5.89
CA ARG A 221 -21.11 -5.69 -4.91
C ARG A 221 -19.83 -5.78 -4.07
N LEU A 222 -18.66 -5.68 -4.73
CA LEU A 222 -17.35 -5.65 -4.07
C LEU A 222 -17.23 -4.43 -3.14
N HIS A 223 -17.65 -3.26 -3.61
CA HIS A 223 -17.66 -2.03 -2.82
C HIS A 223 -18.52 -2.16 -1.54
N ALA A 224 -19.72 -2.71 -1.65
CA ALA A 224 -20.60 -2.91 -0.50
C ALA A 224 -19.95 -3.83 0.55
N VAL A 225 -19.39 -4.97 0.12
CA VAL A 225 -18.69 -5.89 1.01
C VAL A 225 -17.42 -5.28 1.57
N TYR A 226 -16.66 -4.52 0.79
CA TYR A 226 -15.46 -3.79 1.24
C TYR A 226 -15.78 -2.87 2.41
N ASN A 227 -16.73 -1.96 2.21
CA ASN A 227 -17.11 -0.99 3.25
C ASN A 227 -17.69 -1.68 4.50
N THR A 228 -18.57 -2.68 4.33
CA THR A 228 -19.18 -3.40 5.46
C THR A 228 -18.14 -4.18 6.27
N SER A 229 -17.23 -4.85 5.57
CA SER A 229 -16.24 -5.74 6.20
C SER A 229 -15.18 -4.97 6.98
N LEU A 230 -14.74 -3.83 6.46
CA LEU A 230 -13.64 -3.06 7.02
C LEU A 230 -14.11 -1.99 8.02
N ALA A 231 -15.42 -1.71 8.09
CA ALA A 231 -15.99 -0.71 9.02
C ALA A 231 -15.69 -0.98 10.51
N VAL A 232 -15.24 -2.17 10.84
CA VAL A 232 -14.85 -2.55 12.20
C VAL A 232 -13.42 -2.17 12.58
N LEU A 233 -12.62 -1.79 11.59
CA LEU A 233 -11.24 -1.35 11.82
C LEU A 233 -11.23 0.12 12.22
N PRO A 234 -10.57 0.50 13.34
CA PRO A 234 -10.57 1.87 13.83
C PRO A 234 -10.01 2.90 12.84
N GLU A 235 -9.04 2.46 12.03
CA GLU A 235 -8.37 3.30 11.04
C GLU A 235 -9.06 3.34 9.68
N PHE A 236 -10.10 2.52 9.47
CA PHE A 236 -10.80 2.45 8.19
C PHE A 236 -11.81 3.59 8.05
N PHE A 237 -11.85 4.20 6.88
CA PHE A 237 -12.93 5.10 6.47
C PHE A 237 -13.54 4.61 5.15
N PRO A 238 -14.89 4.67 5.03
CA PRO A 238 -15.59 4.16 3.85
C PRO A 238 -15.18 4.91 2.59
N LEU A 239 -15.00 4.18 1.50
CA LEU A 239 -14.80 4.75 0.18
C LEU A 239 -16.14 4.99 -0.50
N GLU A 240 -16.26 6.10 -1.22
CA GLU A 240 -17.37 6.30 -2.15
C GLU A 240 -17.25 5.34 -3.34
N LEU A 241 -18.38 4.94 -3.92
CA LEU A 241 -18.39 4.01 -5.05
C LEU A 241 -17.56 4.53 -6.23
N VAL A 242 -17.57 5.84 -6.47
CA VAL A 242 -16.78 6.48 -7.55
C VAL A 242 -15.29 6.32 -7.30
N GLU A 243 -14.85 6.47 -6.04
CA GLU A 243 -13.45 6.32 -5.64
C GLU A 243 -13.02 4.86 -5.73
N PHE A 244 -13.82 3.95 -5.17
CA PHE A 244 -13.57 2.50 -5.25
C PHE A 244 -13.45 2.03 -6.71
N ASN A 245 -14.37 2.47 -7.58
CA ASN A 245 -14.32 2.16 -9.01
C ASN A 245 -13.05 2.72 -9.67
N ALA A 246 -12.66 3.96 -9.37
CA ALA A 246 -11.43 4.55 -9.91
C ALA A 246 -10.18 3.75 -9.48
N GLN A 247 -10.09 3.32 -8.21
CA GLN A 247 -9.02 2.47 -7.73
C GLN A 247 -9.03 1.10 -8.43
N ALA A 248 -10.18 0.43 -8.51
CA ALA A 248 -10.33 -0.85 -9.16
C ALA A 248 -9.96 -0.79 -10.66
N MET A 249 -10.34 0.30 -11.36
CA MET A 249 -9.97 0.52 -12.77
C MET A 249 -8.47 0.75 -12.94
N SER A 250 -7.80 1.41 -12.00
CA SER A 250 -6.34 1.59 -12.04
C SER A 250 -5.59 0.25 -11.94
N LEU A 251 -6.15 -0.71 -11.24
CA LEU A 251 -5.57 -2.05 -11.08
C LEU A 251 -5.88 -2.99 -12.24
N LYS A 252 -6.89 -2.69 -13.07
CA LYS A 252 -7.37 -3.58 -14.14
C LYS A 252 -6.27 -4.03 -15.11
N SER A 253 -5.28 -3.17 -15.39
CA SER A 253 -4.18 -3.49 -16.31
C SER A 253 -3.13 -4.46 -15.75
N ILE A 254 -3.10 -4.62 -14.43
CA ILE A 254 -2.15 -5.46 -13.70
C ILE A 254 -2.83 -6.65 -13.01
N LEU A 255 -4.16 -6.61 -12.91
CA LEU A 255 -4.96 -7.63 -12.27
C LEU A 255 -4.89 -8.94 -13.05
N ASP A 256 -4.71 -10.04 -12.32
CA ASP A 256 -4.95 -11.39 -12.80
C ASP A 256 -6.29 -11.88 -12.19
N PRO A 257 -7.34 -12.10 -13.01
CA PRO A 257 -8.64 -12.51 -12.47
C PRO A 257 -8.62 -13.79 -11.66
N GLU A 258 -7.68 -14.69 -11.92
CA GLU A 258 -7.53 -15.94 -11.17
C GLU A 258 -6.96 -15.73 -9.77
N LEU A 259 -6.44 -14.53 -9.46
CA LEU A 259 -5.99 -14.13 -8.13
C LEU A 259 -7.04 -13.31 -7.36
N VAL A 260 -8.22 -13.15 -7.91
CA VAL A 260 -9.38 -12.52 -7.24
C VAL A 260 -10.41 -13.57 -6.94
N PHE A 261 -10.82 -13.70 -5.69
CA PHE A 261 -11.76 -14.70 -5.24
C PHE A 261 -12.99 -14.01 -4.66
N ILE A 262 -14.16 -14.39 -5.16
CA ILE A 262 -15.47 -13.95 -4.66
C ILE A 262 -16.12 -15.15 -3.97
N ALA A 263 -16.43 -14.99 -2.70
CA ALA A 263 -17.17 -15.98 -1.93
C ALA A 263 -18.66 -15.62 -1.92
N GLU A 264 -19.50 -16.58 -2.27
CA GLU A 264 -20.96 -16.43 -2.25
C GLU A 264 -21.59 -17.47 -1.31
N VAL A 265 -22.58 -17.05 -0.54
CA VAL A 265 -23.37 -17.91 0.36
C VAL A 265 -24.82 -17.62 0.11
N GLY A 266 -25.61 -18.67 -0.24
CA GLY A 266 -27.04 -18.50 -0.58
C GLY A 266 -27.27 -17.49 -1.73
N GLY A 267 -26.37 -17.41 -2.70
CA GLY A 267 -26.45 -16.49 -3.85
C GLY A 267 -26.07 -15.03 -3.54
N LYS A 268 -25.71 -14.70 -2.31
CA LYS A 268 -25.22 -13.36 -1.92
C LYS A 268 -23.70 -13.36 -1.80
N MET A 269 -23.06 -12.26 -2.18
CA MET A 269 -21.62 -12.06 -1.97
C MET A 269 -21.34 -11.95 -0.48
N ALA A 270 -20.62 -12.92 0.06
CA ALA A 270 -20.27 -13.03 1.48
C ALA A 270 -18.86 -12.48 1.78
N GLY A 271 -18.03 -12.36 0.76
CA GLY A 271 -16.68 -11.85 0.89
C GLY A 271 -15.93 -11.85 -0.42
N PHE A 272 -14.77 -11.21 -0.44
CA PHE A 272 -13.82 -11.33 -1.53
C PHE A 272 -12.37 -11.22 -1.05
N ALA A 273 -11.47 -11.78 -1.84
CA ALA A 273 -10.04 -11.67 -1.64
C ALA A 273 -9.39 -11.16 -2.92
N LEU A 274 -8.42 -10.25 -2.78
CA LEU A 274 -7.67 -9.67 -3.89
C LEU A 274 -6.18 -9.97 -3.74
N GLY A 275 -5.66 -10.79 -4.66
CA GLY A 275 -4.24 -10.93 -4.91
C GLY A 275 -3.85 -10.21 -6.21
N LEU A 276 -2.64 -9.66 -6.21
CA LEU A 276 -2.04 -9.01 -7.37
C LEU A 276 -0.66 -9.64 -7.64
N PRO A 277 -0.31 -9.91 -8.90
CA PRO A 277 1.09 -10.18 -9.22
C PRO A 277 1.97 -9.04 -8.67
N ASN A 278 3.06 -9.38 -8.00
CA ASN A 278 3.94 -8.36 -7.41
C ASN A 278 4.74 -7.62 -8.49
N ILE A 279 4.07 -6.71 -9.19
CA ILE A 279 4.69 -5.96 -10.29
C ILE A 279 5.84 -5.04 -9.85
N ALA A 280 6.05 -4.83 -8.53
CA ALA A 280 7.21 -4.14 -8.02
C ALA A 280 8.52 -4.81 -8.46
N GLU A 281 8.52 -6.14 -8.64
CA GLU A 281 9.66 -6.88 -9.21
C GLU A 281 10.01 -6.40 -10.63
N ALA A 282 8.98 -6.08 -11.45
CA ALA A 282 9.17 -5.56 -12.79
C ALA A 282 9.54 -4.06 -12.80
N PHE A 283 9.06 -3.27 -11.83
CA PHE A 283 9.44 -1.86 -11.71
C PHE A 283 10.92 -1.66 -11.40
N LYS A 284 11.52 -2.57 -10.62
CA LYS A 284 12.95 -2.53 -10.31
C LYS A 284 13.83 -2.48 -11.56
N VAL A 285 13.49 -3.25 -12.58
CA VAL A 285 14.28 -3.34 -13.84
C VAL A 285 13.83 -2.36 -14.91
N SER A 286 12.66 -1.75 -14.76
CA SER A 286 12.08 -0.78 -15.70
C SER A 286 12.29 0.68 -15.30
N ASN A 287 13.21 0.94 -14.36
CA ASN A 287 13.68 2.28 -14.01
C ASN A 287 12.55 3.32 -13.79
N GLY A 288 11.42 2.89 -13.20
CA GLY A 288 10.27 3.75 -12.91
C GLY A 288 9.51 4.25 -14.15
N LEU A 289 9.65 3.59 -15.31
CA LEU A 289 8.98 3.96 -16.58
C LEU A 289 9.29 5.40 -17.03
N ARG A 290 10.54 5.82 -16.93
CA ARG A 290 10.99 7.18 -17.27
C ARG A 290 11.11 7.42 -18.77
N HIS A 291 11.40 6.35 -19.54
CA HIS A 291 11.71 6.40 -20.96
C HIS A 291 10.90 5.36 -21.74
N PRO A 292 10.66 5.54 -23.05
CA PRO A 292 9.88 4.59 -23.85
C PRO A 292 10.38 3.14 -23.79
N TRP A 293 11.71 2.93 -23.77
CA TRP A 293 12.29 1.58 -23.68
C TRP A 293 12.08 0.91 -22.31
N ASP A 294 11.78 1.66 -21.25
CA ASP A 294 11.46 1.11 -19.94
C ASP A 294 10.13 0.36 -19.95
N TYR A 295 9.18 0.75 -20.81
CA TYR A 295 7.92 0.02 -21.02
C TYR A 295 8.16 -1.35 -21.66
N LEU A 296 9.11 -1.47 -22.58
CA LEU A 296 9.50 -2.78 -23.14
C LEU A 296 10.15 -3.65 -22.05
N ARG A 297 11.08 -3.10 -21.26
CA ARG A 297 11.70 -3.80 -20.11
C ARG A 297 10.64 -4.28 -19.13
N PHE A 298 9.67 -3.44 -18.80
CA PHE A 298 8.56 -3.78 -17.92
C PHE A 298 7.72 -4.95 -18.47
N THR A 299 7.37 -4.89 -19.74
CA THR A 299 6.57 -5.95 -20.39
C THR A 299 7.27 -7.30 -20.37
N LEU A 300 8.59 -7.32 -20.59
CA LEU A 300 9.40 -8.54 -20.51
C LEU A 300 9.56 -9.04 -19.07
N ALA A 301 9.76 -8.12 -18.12
CA ALA A 301 9.96 -8.45 -16.70
C ALA A 301 8.68 -8.98 -16.04
N ARG A 302 7.49 -8.51 -16.45
CA ARG A 302 6.21 -9.04 -15.93
C ARG A 302 6.06 -10.55 -16.06
N ARG A 303 6.68 -11.16 -17.07
CA ARG A 303 6.65 -12.61 -17.29
C ARG A 303 7.51 -13.40 -16.30
N LYS A 304 8.33 -12.70 -15.51
CA LYS A 304 9.28 -13.30 -14.56
C LYS A 304 8.93 -12.99 -13.11
N ILE A 305 7.72 -12.48 -12.85
CA ILE A 305 7.26 -12.20 -11.49
C ILE A 305 7.13 -13.51 -10.74
N THR A 306 7.72 -13.56 -9.56
CA THR A 306 7.81 -14.76 -8.73
C THR A 306 6.92 -14.73 -7.49
N SER A 307 6.26 -13.61 -7.21
CA SER A 307 5.43 -13.46 -6.02
C SER A 307 4.07 -12.83 -6.30
N VAL A 308 3.15 -13.08 -5.38
CA VAL A 308 1.81 -12.49 -5.33
C VAL A 308 1.68 -11.63 -4.08
N SER A 309 1.10 -10.46 -4.21
CA SER A 309 0.74 -9.61 -3.08
C SER A 309 -0.76 -9.75 -2.79
N PHE A 310 -1.08 -10.25 -1.59
CA PHE A 310 -2.44 -10.42 -1.10
C PHE A 310 -2.87 -9.14 -0.37
N LYS A 311 -3.69 -8.34 -1.02
CA LYS A 311 -4.00 -6.96 -0.59
C LYS A 311 -5.26 -6.81 0.22
N ILE A 312 -6.31 -7.58 -0.11
CA ILE A 312 -7.61 -7.43 0.52
C ILE A 312 -8.15 -8.81 0.86
N LEU A 313 -8.63 -8.95 2.08
CA LEU A 313 -9.52 -10.00 2.52
C LEU A 313 -10.71 -9.34 3.22
N ALA A 314 -11.82 -9.23 2.54
CA ALA A 314 -13.04 -8.62 3.04
C ALA A 314 -14.12 -9.71 3.18
N ILE A 315 -14.65 -9.87 4.37
CA ILE A 315 -15.74 -10.82 4.67
C ILE A 315 -16.81 -10.09 5.45
N ASP A 316 -18.05 -10.16 4.98
CA ASP A 316 -19.19 -9.58 5.66
C ASP A 316 -19.26 -10.14 7.10
N PRO A 317 -19.37 -9.27 8.12
CA PRO A 317 -19.37 -9.67 9.54
C PRO A 317 -20.35 -10.78 9.90
N GLN A 318 -21.48 -10.90 9.20
CA GLN A 318 -22.45 -11.99 9.42
C GLN A 318 -21.87 -13.40 9.17
N PHE A 319 -20.78 -13.50 8.41
CA PHE A 319 -20.08 -14.76 8.09
C PHE A 319 -18.78 -14.97 8.87
N TRP A 320 -18.48 -14.12 9.84
CA TRP A 320 -17.28 -14.28 10.66
C TRP A 320 -17.36 -15.51 11.55
N GLY A 321 -16.22 -16.17 11.74
CA GLY A 321 -16.13 -17.40 12.55
C GLY A 321 -16.64 -18.66 11.86
N TYR A 322 -17.12 -18.55 10.61
CA TYR A 322 -17.50 -19.72 9.82
C TYR A 322 -16.33 -20.34 9.05
N GLY A 323 -15.15 -19.69 9.01
CA GLY A 323 -13.95 -20.21 8.33
C GLY A 323 -13.92 -19.93 6.82
N LEU A 324 -14.71 -18.96 6.34
CA LEU A 324 -14.76 -18.60 4.92
C LEU A 324 -13.42 -18.03 4.44
N GLU A 325 -12.72 -17.30 5.30
CA GLU A 325 -11.35 -16.79 5.09
C GLU A 325 -10.36 -17.91 4.77
N VAL A 326 -10.50 -19.04 5.48
CA VAL A 326 -9.63 -20.21 5.27
C VAL A 326 -9.89 -20.87 3.93
N GLN A 327 -11.17 -20.97 3.51
CA GLN A 327 -11.51 -21.49 2.19
C GLN A 327 -10.87 -20.62 1.08
N MET A 328 -11.01 -19.29 1.19
CA MET A 328 -10.47 -18.34 0.21
C MET A 328 -8.94 -18.39 0.18
N PHE A 329 -8.30 -18.51 1.33
CA PHE A 329 -6.85 -18.68 1.42
C PHE A 329 -6.37 -19.97 0.73
N LEU A 330 -7.05 -21.09 0.92
CA LEU A 330 -6.71 -22.34 0.24
C LEU A 330 -6.85 -22.25 -1.28
N GLU A 331 -7.88 -21.58 -1.78
CA GLU A 331 -8.03 -21.35 -3.23
C GLU A 331 -6.92 -20.44 -3.76
N MET A 332 -6.54 -19.41 -3.00
CA MET A 332 -5.38 -18.58 -3.32
C MET A 332 -4.11 -19.44 -3.38
N ALA A 333 -3.84 -20.23 -2.35
CA ALA A 333 -2.64 -21.08 -2.28
C ALA A 333 -2.55 -22.06 -3.48
N ARG A 334 -3.66 -22.71 -3.83
CA ARG A 334 -3.74 -23.58 -5.01
C ARG A 334 -3.43 -22.85 -6.30
N THR A 335 -3.98 -21.67 -6.48
CA THR A 335 -3.77 -20.85 -7.68
C THR A 335 -2.34 -20.36 -7.79
N VAL A 336 -1.78 -19.89 -6.68
CA VAL A 336 -0.40 -19.38 -6.59
C VAL A 336 0.60 -20.50 -6.92
N LEU A 337 0.42 -21.71 -6.35
CA LEU A 337 1.23 -22.90 -6.65
C LEU A 337 1.11 -23.31 -8.13
N ARG A 338 -0.11 -23.41 -8.65
CA ARG A 338 -0.37 -23.78 -10.05
C ARG A 338 0.28 -22.80 -11.03
N LYS A 339 0.34 -21.52 -10.69
CA LYS A 339 0.98 -20.47 -11.50
C LYS A 339 2.50 -20.38 -11.32
N GLY A 340 3.10 -21.19 -10.43
CA GLY A 340 4.54 -21.23 -10.21
C GLY A 340 5.11 -20.07 -9.43
N TYR A 341 4.29 -19.35 -8.65
CA TYR A 341 4.79 -18.36 -7.71
C TYR A 341 5.53 -19.05 -6.55
N THR A 342 6.47 -18.34 -5.94
CA THR A 342 7.36 -18.91 -4.91
C THR A 342 7.05 -18.39 -3.50
N TRP A 343 6.38 -17.25 -3.39
CA TRP A 343 5.99 -16.69 -2.10
C TRP A 343 4.80 -15.72 -2.23
N ILE A 344 4.13 -15.51 -1.11
CA ILE A 344 2.98 -14.60 -0.98
C ILE A 344 3.36 -13.49 -0.01
N ASP A 345 3.12 -12.25 -0.42
CA ASP A 345 3.10 -11.07 0.44
C ASP A 345 1.68 -10.84 0.95
N GLY A 346 1.52 -10.72 2.27
CA GLY A 346 0.27 -10.32 2.93
C GLY A 346 0.45 -8.95 3.56
N SER A 347 0.17 -7.88 2.82
CA SER A 347 0.44 -6.51 3.26
C SER A 347 -0.67 -5.53 2.87
N LEU A 348 -0.83 -4.42 3.58
CA LEU A 348 -0.34 -4.12 4.92
C LEU A 348 -1.48 -4.34 5.91
N THR A 349 -1.16 -4.71 7.12
CA THR A 349 -2.18 -4.80 8.17
C THR A 349 -1.71 -4.02 9.40
N GLY A 350 -2.61 -3.26 10.03
CA GLY A 350 -2.31 -2.56 11.26
C GLY A 350 -1.97 -3.52 12.41
N ASP A 351 -1.06 -3.13 13.28
CA ASP A 351 -0.73 -3.90 14.49
C ASP A 351 -1.92 -4.04 15.42
N LEU A 352 -2.87 -3.11 15.37
CA LEU A 352 -4.13 -3.12 16.12
C LEU A 352 -5.20 -4.06 15.51
N ASN A 353 -4.90 -4.82 14.45
CA ASN A 353 -5.78 -5.83 13.87
C ASN A 353 -5.40 -7.26 14.31
N PRO A 354 -5.78 -7.69 15.54
CA PRO A 354 -5.33 -8.96 16.10
C PRO A 354 -5.89 -10.17 15.36
N GLN A 355 -7.01 -10.03 14.65
CA GLN A 355 -7.64 -11.15 13.92
C GLN A 355 -6.79 -11.51 12.70
N THR A 356 -6.44 -10.54 11.86
CA THR A 356 -5.59 -10.76 10.68
C THR A 356 -4.18 -11.19 11.10
N ASN A 357 -3.60 -10.56 12.13
CA ASN A 357 -2.26 -10.87 12.61
C ASN A 357 -2.17 -12.32 13.13
N LYS A 358 -3.17 -12.80 13.90
CA LYS A 358 -3.26 -14.18 14.36
C LYS A 358 -3.47 -15.16 13.20
N LEU A 359 -4.30 -14.81 12.22
CA LEU A 359 -4.52 -15.66 11.05
C LEU A 359 -3.23 -15.84 10.25
N ALA A 360 -2.53 -14.76 9.94
CA ALA A 360 -1.26 -14.81 9.20
C ALA A 360 -0.24 -15.74 9.89
N THR A 361 -0.04 -15.57 11.20
CA THR A 361 0.88 -16.39 11.98
C THR A 361 0.46 -17.87 12.01
N ARG A 362 -0.85 -18.16 12.17
CA ARG A 362 -1.38 -19.54 12.14
C ARG A 362 -1.20 -20.24 10.79
N LEU A 363 -1.17 -19.45 9.71
CA LEU A 363 -0.90 -19.94 8.36
C LEU A 363 0.60 -20.14 8.09
N GLY A 364 1.49 -19.80 9.06
CA GLY A 364 2.93 -19.93 8.91
C GLY A 364 3.62 -18.72 8.29
N ALA A 365 2.91 -17.61 8.12
CA ALA A 365 3.51 -16.36 7.67
C ALA A 365 4.30 -15.68 8.81
N TYR A 366 5.34 -14.94 8.44
CA TYR A 366 6.13 -14.14 9.36
C TYR A 366 6.20 -12.69 8.91
N VAL A 367 6.38 -11.77 9.85
CA VAL A 367 6.58 -10.34 9.56
C VAL A 367 7.95 -10.18 8.92
N TYR A 368 7.99 -9.68 7.68
CA TYR A 368 9.24 -9.45 6.97
C TYR A 368 9.57 -7.97 6.79
N ARG A 369 8.56 -7.08 6.90
CA ARG A 369 8.74 -5.63 6.92
C ARG A 369 7.77 -5.03 7.93
N ARG A 370 8.21 -3.95 8.60
CA ARG A 370 7.39 -3.14 9.50
C ARG A 370 7.51 -1.69 9.12
N TYR A 371 6.39 -1.02 9.02
CA TYR A 371 6.31 0.42 8.78
C TYR A 371 5.73 1.10 10.00
N ARG A 372 6.15 2.33 10.24
CA ARG A 372 5.70 3.13 11.36
C ARG A 372 5.18 4.48 10.90
N GLU A 373 3.94 4.75 11.25
CA GLU A 373 3.35 6.07 11.13
C GLU A 373 3.89 6.97 12.24
N TYR A 374 4.12 8.22 11.88
CA TYR A 374 4.57 9.25 12.79
C TYR A 374 3.58 10.40 12.83
N LYS A 375 3.42 10.99 14.04
CA LYS A 375 2.48 12.07 14.32
C LYS A 375 3.18 13.19 15.08
N LEU A 376 2.92 14.43 14.69
CA LEU A 376 3.33 15.64 15.37
C LEU A 376 2.09 16.51 15.63
N VAL A 377 1.82 16.85 16.89
CA VAL A 377 0.77 17.78 17.30
C VAL A 377 1.39 19.16 17.49
N PHE A 378 0.73 20.24 17.03
CA PHE A 378 1.25 21.62 17.07
C PHE A 378 0.21 22.72 17.28
#